data_0a4f6a8abe7470eb440a1459d2932d14
#
_entry.id   0a4f6a8abe7470eb440a1459d2932d14
#
_cell.length_a   1.000
_cell.length_b   1.000
_cell.length_c   1.000
_cell.angle_alpha   90.00
_cell.angle_beta   90.00
_cell.angle_gamma   90.00
#
_symmetry.space_group_name_H-M   'P 1'
#
loop_
_entity.id
_entity.type
_entity.pdbx_description
1 polymer ?
#
loop_
_entity_poly.entity_id
_entity_poly.type
_entity_poly.pdbx_seq_one_letter_code
_entity_poly.pdbx_strand_id
1 'polypeptide(L)'
;MSTKIAINGFGRIGRLTFRNLIESDKVEVVAINDLTAVDMLAHLLKYDSAHGRFNGTVTHTENSLIVNGKEITVYAQRDPETLPWGEIGVEVVVESTGFFTNAEGMGKHITAGAKKVVLSAPAKGDIKTIVLGVNDDQLTDADTMVSNASCTTNCLSPMAKVLDEKFGIESGFMCNIHAYTSDQRIQDAPHSDKRRARAAAVNMIPTSTGAAKAVALVLPQLKGKLDGYAMRVPTITGSATDLTVQLSREVTAEEINAAMKEAAEGPLKGILMYTEDPIVSSDIVGDKHSCIFDAGVTSAKGNLVKVLGWYDNEAGYSARLANLVERLA
;
A
#
# COMPACT_ATOMS: atom_id res chain seq x y z
N MET A 1 17.70 -1.42 -21.55
CA MET A 1 16.28 -1.50 -21.96
C MET A 1 15.47 -1.50 -20.66
N SER A 2 14.36 -0.78 -20.61
CA SER A 2 13.47 -0.79 -19.46
C SER A 2 12.75 -2.14 -19.33
N THR A 3 12.53 -2.58 -18.09
CA THR A 3 11.79 -3.83 -17.82
C THR A 3 10.30 -3.65 -18.14
N LYS A 4 9.74 -4.56 -18.90
CA LYS A 4 8.33 -4.50 -19.29
C LYS A 4 7.42 -4.98 -18.17
N ILE A 5 6.41 -4.15 -17.83
CA ILE A 5 5.48 -4.37 -16.74
C ILE A 5 4.05 -4.51 -17.29
N ALA A 6 3.27 -5.40 -16.69
CA ALA A 6 1.82 -5.41 -16.86
C ALA A 6 1.10 -5.18 -15.52
N ILE A 7 -0.11 -4.63 -15.59
CA ILE A 7 -0.97 -4.40 -14.42
C ILE A 7 -2.25 -5.22 -14.61
N ASN A 8 -2.51 -6.16 -13.71
CA ASN A 8 -3.76 -6.91 -13.64
C ASN A 8 -4.67 -6.28 -12.58
N GLY A 9 -5.78 -5.69 -13.03
CA GLY A 9 -6.67 -4.87 -12.20
C GLY A 9 -6.31 -3.39 -12.22
N PHE A 10 -7.09 -2.59 -12.92
CA PHE A 10 -6.88 -1.15 -13.06
C PHE A 10 -7.86 -0.34 -12.20
N GLY A 11 -8.07 -0.82 -10.96
CA GLY A 11 -8.82 -0.17 -9.89
C GLY A 11 -8.06 1.02 -9.31
N ARG A 12 -8.42 1.45 -8.08
CA ARG A 12 -7.77 2.58 -7.40
C ARG A 12 -6.25 2.41 -7.33
N ILE A 13 -5.78 1.29 -6.77
CA ILE A 13 -4.35 1.03 -6.57
C ILE A 13 -3.63 0.81 -7.90
N GLY A 14 -4.21 0.03 -8.82
CA GLY A 14 -3.62 -0.17 -10.15
C GLY A 14 -3.38 1.13 -10.90
N ARG A 15 -4.36 2.07 -10.90
CA ARG A 15 -4.21 3.38 -11.56
C ARG A 15 -3.19 4.29 -10.88
N LEU A 16 -3.16 4.34 -9.56
CA LEU A 16 -2.16 5.17 -8.84
C LEU A 16 -0.74 4.58 -8.96
N THR A 17 -0.61 3.26 -8.95
CA THR A 17 0.67 2.59 -9.24
C THR A 17 1.12 2.90 -10.66
N PHE A 18 0.21 2.83 -11.64
CA PHE A 18 0.48 3.21 -13.01
C PHE A 18 0.98 4.66 -13.12
N ARG A 19 0.33 5.61 -12.42
CA ARG A 19 0.76 7.03 -12.40
C ARG A 19 2.19 7.21 -11.89
N ASN A 20 2.66 6.36 -10.97
CA ASN A 20 4.05 6.37 -10.51
C ASN A 20 4.99 5.68 -11.51
N LEU A 21 4.62 4.52 -12.05
CA LEU A 21 5.46 3.74 -12.95
C LEU A 21 5.69 4.42 -14.30
N ILE A 22 4.72 5.21 -14.80
CA ILE A 22 4.86 5.89 -16.10
C ILE A 22 5.91 7.02 -16.07
N GLU A 23 6.27 7.49 -14.87
CA GLU A 23 7.32 8.49 -14.64
C GLU A 23 8.71 7.85 -14.49
N SER A 24 8.80 6.50 -14.45
CA SER A 24 10.05 5.77 -14.21
C SER A 24 10.84 5.55 -15.50
N ASP A 25 12.15 5.70 -15.41
CA ASP A 25 13.10 5.35 -16.49
C ASP A 25 13.51 3.87 -16.46
N LYS A 26 13.21 3.13 -15.38
CA LYS A 26 13.63 1.74 -15.17
C LYS A 26 12.65 0.74 -15.78
N VAL A 27 11.38 1.09 -15.81
CA VAL A 27 10.29 0.20 -16.21
C VAL A 27 9.40 0.82 -17.27
N GLU A 28 8.70 -0.03 -18.00
CA GLU A 28 7.73 0.38 -19.02
C GLU A 28 6.43 -0.42 -18.84
N VAL A 29 5.32 0.26 -18.57
CA VAL A 29 4.00 -0.40 -18.55
C VAL A 29 3.53 -0.57 -19.98
N VAL A 30 3.47 -1.82 -20.45
CA VAL A 30 3.10 -2.18 -21.83
C VAL A 30 1.69 -2.74 -21.94
N ALA A 31 1.11 -3.23 -20.84
CA ALA A 31 -0.21 -3.85 -20.86
C ALA A 31 -0.96 -3.66 -19.54
N ILE A 32 -2.28 -3.65 -19.65
CA ILE A 32 -3.24 -3.66 -18.55
C ILE A 32 -4.25 -4.77 -18.84
N ASN A 33 -4.68 -5.50 -17.80
CA ASN A 33 -5.83 -6.37 -17.87
C ASN A 33 -6.90 -5.91 -16.89
N ASP A 34 -8.09 -5.58 -17.38
CA ASP A 34 -9.26 -5.23 -16.59
C ASP A 34 -10.53 -5.57 -17.37
N LEU A 35 -11.59 -5.95 -16.67
CA LEU A 35 -12.87 -6.32 -17.29
C LEU A 35 -13.75 -5.10 -17.65
N THR A 36 -13.32 -3.92 -17.26
CA THR A 36 -13.99 -2.63 -17.52
C THR A 36 -13.66 -2.15 -18.94
N ALA A 37 -14.60 -1.53 -19.61
CA ALA A 37 -14.41 -0.98 -20.93
C ALA A 37 -13.30 0.10 -20.96
N VAL A 38 -12.54 0.15 -22.05
CA VAL A 38 -11.32 0.97 -22.17
C VAL A 38 -11.60 2.47 -22.04
N ASP A 39 -12.73 2.96 -22.57
CA ASP A 39 -13.17 4.35 -22.44
C ASP A 39 -13.38 4.74 -20.97
N MET A 40 -13.97 3.85 -20.16
CA MET A 40 -14.15 4.05 -18.73
C MET A 40 -12.81 4.03 -17.98
N LEU A 41 -11.89 3.13 -18.33
CA LEU A 41 -10.55 3.10 -17.75
C LEU A 41 -9.78 4.40 -18.07
N ALA A 42 -9.87 4.89 -19.31
CA ALA A 42 -9.28 6.17 -19.70
C ALA A 42 -9.88 7.34 -18.91
N HIS A 43 -11.21 7.37 -18.74
CA HIS A 43 -11.89 8.39 -17.96
C HIS A 43 -11.43 8.39 -16.49
N LEU A 44 -11.40 7.23 -15.85
CA LEU A 44 -11.00 7.09 -14.44
C LEU A 44 -9.49 7.28 -14.21
N LEU A 45 -8.65 7.07 -15.22
CA LEU A 45 -7.23 7.45 -15.14
C LEU A 45 -7.06 8.97 -15.22
N LYS A 46 -7.85 9.62 -16.08
CA LYS A 46 -7.77 11.06 -16.32
C LYS A 46 -8.30 11.87 -15.14
N TYR A 47 -9.39 11.42 -14.51
CA TYR A 47 -10.07 12.13 -13.43
C TYR A 47 -10.12 11.27 -12.17
N ASP A 48 -9.66 11.83 -11.08
CA ASP A 48 -9.65 11.17 -9.79
C ASP A 48 -10.18 12.13 -8.71
N SER A 49 -11.21 11.70 -7.97
CA SER A 49 -11.87 12.55 -6.97
C SER A 49 -10.98 12.81 -5.74
N ALA A 50 -10.07 11.91 -5.41
CA ALA A 50 -9.16 12.04 -4.28
C ALA A 50 -7.83 12.72 -4.69
N HIS A 51 -7.26 12.33 -5.85
CA HIS A 51 -5.91 12.73 -6.26
C HIS A 51 -5.88 13.67 -7.48
N GLY A 52 -7.05 14.15 -7.91
CA GLY A 52 -7.14 15.13 -8.99
C GLY A 52 -6.83 14.57 -10.38
N ARG A 53 -6.72 15.47 -11.35
CA ARG A 53 -6.46 15.11 -12.74
C ARG A 53 -5.07 14.51 -12.91
N PHE A 54 -4.99 13.53 -13.83
CA PHE A 54 -3.70 13.02 -14.32
C PHE A 54 -2.89 14.15 -14.97
N ASN A 55 -1.64 14.26 -14.58
CA ASN A 55 -0.72 15.25 -15.17
C ASN A 55 -0.16 14.73 -16.49
N GLY A 56 -0.92 14.88 -17.56
CA GLY A 56 -0.57 14.41 -18.89
C GLY A 56 -1.78 14.21 -19.78
N THR A 57 -1.56 13.61 -20.94
CA THR A 57 -2.61 13.30 -21.91
C THR A 57 -3.08 11.85 -21.75
N VAL A 58 -4.40 11.64 -21.79
CA VAL A 58 -5.01 10.32 -21.79
C VAL A 58 -6.08 10.29 -22.89
N THR A 59 -5.89 9.41 -23.86
CA THR A 59 -6.86 9.07 -24.90
C THR A 59 -6.94 7.54 -25.00
N HIS A 60 -7.78 7.00 -25.84
CA HIS A 60 -7.93 5.57 -26.02
C HIS A 60 -8.32 5.21 -27.46
N THR A 61 -8.07 3.97 -27.82
CA THR A 61 -8.67 3.24 -28.94
C THR A 61 -9.69 2.26 -28.40
N GLU A 62 -10.16 1.34 -29.23
CA GLU A 62 -11.04 0.24 -28.80
C GLU A 62 -10.35 -0.69 -27.78
N ASN A 63 -9.04 -0.93 -27.95
CA ASN A 63 -8.30 -1.94 -27.20
C ASN A 63 -7.04 -1.40 -26.51
N SER A 64 -6.84 -0.09 -26.45
CA SER A 64 -5.62 0.49 -25.89
C SER A 64 -5.89 1.82 -25.19
N LEU A 65 -5.14 2.09 -24.11
CA LEU A 65 -4.96 3.42 -23.57
C LEU A 65 -3.77 4.08 -24.28
N ILE A 66 -3.89 5.36 -24.62
CA ILE A 66 -2.78 6.16 -25.13
C ILE A 66 -2.48 7.22 -24.07
N VAL A 67 -1.36 7.07 -23.39
CA VAL A 67 -0.96 7.95 -22.28
C VAL A 67 0.36 8.64 -22.64
N ASN A 68 0.35 9.95 -22.69
CA ASN A 68 1.52 10.76 -23.10
C ASN A 68 2.10 10.30 -24.45
N GLY A 69 1.23 9.88 -25.39
CA GLY A 69 1.62 9.36 -26.70
C GLY A 69 2.09 7.92 -26.75
N LYS A 70 2.23 7.23 -25.59
CA LYS A 70 2.56 5.81 -25.52
C LYS A 70 1.27 4.97 -25.53
N GLU A 71 1.25 3.94 -26.36
CA GLU A 71 0.15 2.98 -26.45
C GLU A 71 0.35 1.85 -25.44
N ILE A 72 -0.71 1.53 -24.69
CA ILE A 72 -0.74 0.49 -23.66
C ILE A 72 -1.92 -0.42 -23.96
N THR A 73 -1.65 -1.65 -24.34
CA THR A 73 -2.69 -2.62 -24.69
C THR A 73 -3.56 -2.97 -23.49
N VAL A 74 -4.87 -2.99 -23.68
CA VAL A 74 -5.83 -3.38 -22.62
C VAL A 74 -6.45 -4.73 -22.98
N TYR A 75 -6.24 -5.70 -22.12
CA TYR A 75 -6.87 -7.03 -22.18
C TYR A 75 -8.08 -7.07 -21.24
N ALA A 76 -9.02 -7.98 -21.51
CA ALA A 76 -10.23 -8.19 -20.71
C ALA A 76 -10.42 -9.69 -20.38
N GLN A 77 -9.39 -10.32 -19.82
CA GLN A 77 -9.39 -11.73 -19.47
C GLN A 77 -9.70 -11.96 -17.99
N ARG A 78 -10.64 -12.87 -17.72
CA ARG A 78 -10.97 -13.27 -16.35
C ARG A 78 -9.92 -14.17 -15.73
N ASP A 79 -9.34 -15.07 -16.54
CA ASP A 79 -8.30 -15.98 -16.10
C ASP A 79 -6.93 -15.44 -16.51
N PRO A 80 -6.07 -15.07 -15.56
CA PRO A 80 -4.74 -14.55 -15.85
C PRO A 80 -3.84 -15.51 -16.61
N GLU A 81 -4.10 -16.82 -16.57
CA GLU A 81 -3.33 -17.83 -17.27
C GLU A 81 -3.42 -17.71 -18.79
N THR A 82 -4.51 -17.09 -19.29
CA THR A 82 -4.74 -16.87 -20.73
C THR A 82 -4.15 -15.58 -21.28
N LEU A 83 -3.49 -14.80 -20.44
CA LEU A 83 -2.88 -13.52 -20.83
C LEU A 83 -1.54 -13.75 -21.57
N PRO A 84 -1.20 -12.98 -22.60
CA PRO A 84 -0.04 -13.24 -23.45
C PRO A 84 1.26 -12.64 -22.88
N TRP A 85 1.50 -12.74 -21.56
CA TRP A 85 2.64 -12.07 -20.92
C TRP A 85 3.98 -12.47 -21.52
N GLY A 86 4.18 -13.76 -21.78
CA GLY A 86 5.41 -14.26 -22.40
C GLY A 86 5.60 -13.77 -23.85
N GLU A 87 4.52 -13.71 -24.64
CA GLU A 87 4.57 -13.29 -26.04
C GLU A 87 4.94 -11.81 -26.20
N ILE A 88 4.44 -10.93 -25.30
CA ILE A 88 4.73 -9.50 -25.33
C ILE A 88 5.96 -9.12 -24.50
N GLY A 89 6.60 -10.10 -23.84
CA GLY A 89 7.83 -9.94 -23.09
C GLY A 89 7.65 -9.23 -21.74
N VAL A 90 6.50 -9.39 -21.08
CA VAL A 90 6.27 -8.89 -19.72
C VAL A 90 7.13 -9.67 -18.73
N GLU A 91 7.90 -8.93 -17.92
CA GLU A 91 8.76 -9.53 -16.91
C GLU A 91 8.12 -9.49 -15.52
N VAL A 92 7.48 -8.39 -15.15
CA VAL A 92 6.85 -8.24 -13.85
C VAL A 92 5.37 -7.90 -14.02
N VAL A 93 4.51 -8.59 -13.28
CA VAL A 93 3.07 -8.29 -13.20
C VAL A 93 2.74 -7.70 -11.85
N VAL A 94 2.03 -6.57 -11.84
CA VAL A 94 1.37 -6.01 -10.66
C VAL A 94 -0.02 -6.64 -10.56
N GLU A 95 -0.23 -7.50 -9.57
CA GLU A 95 -1.54 -8.09 -9.28
C GLU A 95 -2.31 -7.18 -8.33
N SER A 96 -3.31 -6.48 -8.85
CA SER A 96 -4.11 -5.48 -8.09
C SER A 96 -5.63 -5.67 -8.24
N THR A 97 -6.09 -6.86 -8.61
CA THR A 97 -7.53 -7.20 -8.66
C THR A 97 -8.12 -7.47 -7.28
N GLY A 98 -7.29 -7.89 -6.31
CA GLY A 98 -7.74 -8.37 -5.00
C GLY A 98 -8.29 -9.80 -4.99
N PHE A 99 -8.30 -10.50 -6.12
CA PHE A 99 -8.81 -11.88 -6.24
C PHE A 99 -7.70 -12.92 -6.14
N PHE A 100 -6.57 -12.72 -6.81
CA PHE A 100 -5.48 -13.69 -6.93
C PHE A 100 -4.42 -13.44 -5.84
N THR A 101 -4.80 -13.67 -4.59
CA THR A 101 -4.00 -13.28 -3.40
C THR A 101 -3.19 -14.42 -2.78
N ASN A 102 -3.15 -15.58 -3.42
CA ASN A 102 -2.40 -16.76 -2.97
C ASN A 102 -1.44 -17.24 -4.06
N ALA A 103 -0.58 -18.21 -3.73
CA ALA A 103 0.42 -18.74 -4.65
C ALA A 103 -0.18 -19.33 -5.94
N GLU A 104 -1.32 -20.02 -5.85
CA GLU A 104 -2.03 -20.56 -7.01
C GLU A 104 -2.50 -19.45 -7.96
N GLY A 105 -3.18 -18.43 -7.40
CA GLY A 105 -3.69 -17.30 -8.19
C GLY A 105 -2.59 -16.48 -8.83
N MET A 106 -1.53 -16.13 -8.06
CA MET A 106 -0.37 -15.40 -8.57
C MET A 106 0.42 -16.24 -9.58
N GLY A 107 0.53 -17.56 -9.37
CA GLY A 107 1.21 -18.49 -10.25
C GLY A 107 0.64 -18.55 -11.66
N LYS A 108 -0.63 -18.20 -11.86
CA LYS A 108 -1.25 -18.08 -13.18
C LYS A 108 -0.54 -17.08 -14.09
N HIS A 109 -0.04 -15.98 -13.53
CA HIS A 109 0.75 -15.00 -14.28
C HIS A 109 2.11 -15.55 -14.69
N ILE A 110 2.72 -16.40 -13.84
CA ILE A 110 3.97 -17.09 -14.18
C ILE A 110 3.72 -18.10 -15.31
N THR A 111 2.63 -18.87 -15.25
CA THR A 111 2.21 -19.79 -16.35
C THR A 111 1.97 -19.01 -17.64
N ALA A 112 1.41 -17.82 -17.58
CA ALA A 112 1.20 -16.93 -18.71
C ALA A 112 2.52 -16.32 -19.26
N GLY A 113 3.66 -16.58 -18.62
CA GLY A 113 4.99 -16.22 -19.10
C GLY A 113 5.65 -15.01 -18.42
N ALA A 114 5.03 -14.44 -17.38
CA ALA A 114 5.70 -13.43 -16.55
C ALA A 114 6.82 -14.07 -15.71
N LYS A 115 7.87 -13.31 -15.41
CA LYS A 115 8.97 -13.80 -14.56
C LYS A 115 8.69 -13.60 -13.07
N LYS A 116 8.04 -12.50 -12.71
CA LYS A 116 7.76 -12.12 -11.32
C LYS A 116 6.36 -11.52 -11.18
N VAL A 117 5.78 -11.66 -9.99
CA VAL A 117 4.47 -11.09 -9.63
C VAL A 117 4.56 -10.34 -8.31
N VAL A 118 4.09 -9.11 -8.30
CA VAL A 118 3.97 -8.26 -7.10
C VAL A 118 2.50 -8.09 -6.75
N LEU A 119 2.11 -8.61 -5.59
CA LEU A 119 0.73 -8.51 -5.10
C LEU A 119 0.51 -7.19 -4.34
N SER A 120 -0.53 -6.47 -4.71
CA SER A 120 -0.96 -5.21 -4.06
C SER A 120 -1.90 -5.42 -2.87
N ALA A 121 -1.77 -6.52 -2.16
CA ALA A 121 -2.61 -6.87 -1.01
C ALA A 121 -1.85 -7.81 -0.07
N PRO A 122 -2.29 -7.97 1.19
CA PRO A 122 -1.79 -9.04 2.04
C PRO A 122 -1.98 -10.41 1.38
N ALA A 123 -0.92 -11.18 1.30
CA ALA A 123 -0.96 -12.50 0.70
C ALA A 123 -1.64 -13.52 1.62
N LYS A 124 -2.25 -14.55 1.00
CA LYS A 124 -2.75 -15.75 1.68
C LYS A 124 -1.76 -16.89 1.45
N GLY A 125 -1.37 -17.56 2.53
CA GLY A 125 -0.39 -18.65 2.48
C GLY A 125 1.06 -18.16 2.58
N ASP A 126 1.99 -18.98 2.16
CA ASP A 126 3.44 -18.76 2.32
C ASP A 126 4.00 -17.97 1.12
N ILE A 127 3.71 -16.68 1.09
CA ILE A 127 4.26 -15.73 0.11
C ILE A 127 5.03 -14.68 0.88
N LYS A 128 6.28 -14.44 0.45
CA LYS A 128 7.14 -13.43 1.07
C LYS A 128 6.48 -12.06 1.04
N THR A 129 6.36 -11.47 2.21
CA THR A 129 5.81 -10.11 2.39
C THR A 129 6.95 -9.14 2.59
N ILE A 130 7.00 -8.10 1.77
CA ILE A 130 8.06 -7.08 1.78
C ILE A 130 7.46 -5.72 2.12
N VAL A 131 8.08 -5.05 3.08
CA VAL A 131 7.86 -3.63 3.38
C VAL A 131 9.20 -2.92 3.22
N LEU A 132 9.29 -2.05 2.23
CA LEU A 132 10.52 -1.31 1.93
C LEU A 132 10.98 -0.46 3.12
N GLY A 133 12.27 -0.49 3.41
CA GLY A 133 12.88 0.13 4.58
C GLY A 133 12.78 -0.70 5.86
N VAL A 134 12.05 -1.83 5.84
CA VAL A 134 11.86 -2.69 7.02
C VAL A 134 12.55 -4.03 6.88
N ASN A 135 12.22 -4.80 5.83
CA ASN A 135 12.77 -6.13 5.57
C ASN A 135 13.10 -6.37 4.09
N ASP A 136 13.32 -5.34 3.35
CA ASP A 136 13.60 -5.44 1.90
C ASP A 136 15.00 -5.97 1.58
N ASP A 137 15.87 -6.06 2.59
CA ASP A 137 17.13 -6.82 2.56
C ASP A 137 16.93 -8.34 2.41
N GLN A 138 15.73 -8.85 2.74
CA GLN A 138 15.37 -10.25 2.57
C GLN A 138 14.95 -10.60 1.13
N LEU A 139 14.79 -9.59 0.26
CA LEU A 139 14.42 -9.79 -1.13
C LEU A 139 15.63 -10.32 -1.93
N THR A 140 15.42 -11.38 -2.69
CA THR A 140 16.43 -12.04 -3.51
C THR A 140 15.92 -12.20 -4.96
N ASP A 141 16.83 -12.43 -5.91
CA ASP A 141 16.49 -12.67 -7.31
C ASP A 141 15.64 -13.94 -7.52
N ALA A 142 15.70 -14.88 -6.57
CA ALA A 142 14.89 -16.11 -6.59
C ALA A 142 13.41 -15.87 -6.21
N ASP A 143 13.08 -14.71 -5.66
CA ASP A 143 11.71 -14.38 -5.27
C ASP A 143 10.88 -14.01 -6.51
N THR A 144 10.04 -14.95 -6.96
CA THR A 144 9.17 -14.78 -8.13
C THR A 144 7.80 -14.23 -7.79
N MET A 145 7.36 -14.38 -6.54
CA MET A 145 6.05 -13.90 -6.05
C MET A 145 6.24 -13.24 -4.70
N VAL A 146 5.91 -11.95 -4.60
CA VAL A 146 6.01 -11.18 -3.35
C VAL A 146 4.77 -10.34 -3.12
N SER A 147 4.47 -10.06 -1.85
CA SER A 147 3.40 -9.16 -1.43
C SER A 147 3.97 -7.86 -0.89
N ASN A 148 3.38 -6.72 -1.30
CA ASN A 148 3.67 -5.40 -0.74
C ASN A 148 2.91 -5.14 0.59
N ALA A 149 2.40 -6.18 1.24
CA ALA A 149 1.57 -6.08 2.45
C ALA A 149 0.29 -5.22 2.25
N SER A 150 -0.19 -4.58 3.31
CA SER A 150 -1.27 -3.58 3.27
C SER A 150 -0.73 -2.17 3.43
N CYS A 151 -1.52 -1.16 3.09
CA CYS A 151 -1.19 0.24 3.33
C CYS A 151 -0.95 0.53 4.82
N THR A 152 -1.76 -0.06 5.71
CA THR A 152 -1.60 0.05 7.16
C THR A 152 -0.31 -0.59 7.64
N THR A 153 0.04 -1.78 7.12
CA THR A 153 1.30 -2.45 7.47
C THR A 153 2.51 -1.61 7.02
N ASN A 154 2.42 -0.96 5.86
CA ASN A 154 3.46 -0.06 5.36
C ASN A 154 3.63 1.19 6.25
N CYS A 155 2.56 1.70 6.86
CA CYS A 155 2.66 2.81 7.82
C CYS A 155 3.17 2.34 9.19
N LEU A 156 2.61 1.26 9.72
CA LEU A 156 2.90 0.77 11.07
C LEU A 156 4.32 0.22 11.21
N SER A 157 4.80 -0.53 10.22
CA SER A 157 6.07 -1.26 10.34
C SER A 157 7.30 -0.36 10.46
N PRO A 158 7.46 0.74 9.73
CA PRO A 158 8.58 1.67 9.93
C PRO A 158 8.60 2.28 11.34
N MET A 159 7.44 2.72 11.85
CA MET A 159 7.35 3.23 13.23
C MET A 159 7.69 2.17 14.27
N ALA A 160 7.12 0.97 14.12
CA ALA A 160 7.36 -0.13 15.03
C ALA A 160 8.83 -0.58 15.00
N LYS A 161 9.48 -0.58 13.83
CA LYS A 161 10.91 -0.86 13.68
C LYS A 161 11.76 0.09 14.51
N VAL A 162 11.55 1.39 14.36
CA VAL A 162 12.32 2.41 15.10
C VAL A 162 12.11 2.28 16.61
N LEU A 163 10.85 2.11 17.05
CA LEU A 163 10.53 1.96 18.48
C LEU A 163 11.15 0.68 19.05
N ASP A 164 11.08 -0.43 18.33
CA ASP A 164 11.61 -1.71 18.79
C ASP A 164 13.14 -1.72 18.85
N GLU A 165 13.80 -1.24 17.79
CA GLU A 165 15.27 -1.19 17.73
C GLU A 165 15.90 -0.24 18.74
N LYS A 166 15.27 0.89 19.03
CA LYS A 166 15.83 1.92 19.95
C LYS A 166 15.40 1.71 21.41
N PHE A 167 14.20 1.17 21.64
CA PHE A 167 13.60 1.16 22.98
C PHE A 167 13.04 -0.22 23.41
N GLY A 168 12.90 -1.16 22.48
CA GLY A 168 12.31 -2.48 22.71
C GLY A 168 10.79 -2.41 22.94
N ILE A 169 9.99 -3.04 22.08
CA ILE A 169 8.54 -3.18 22.27
C ILE A 169 8.25 -4.45 23.05
N GLU A 170 7.56 -4.35 24.18
CA GLU A 170 7.06 -5.49 24.95
C GLU A 170 5.66 -5.90 24.52
N SER A 171 4.75 -4.95 24.41
CA SER A 171 3.37 -5.15 23.95
C SER A 171 2.76 -3.85 23.43
N GLY A 172 1.66 -3.95 22.70
CA GLY A 172 0.95 -2.77 22.27
C GLY A 172 -0.35 -3.03 21.52
N PHE A 173 -1.14 -1.99 21.43
CA PHE A 173 -2.37 -1.96 20.65
C PHE A 173 -2.34 -0.81 19.65
N MET A 174 -2.85 -1.07 18.45
CA MET A 174 -3.07 -0.03 17.47
C MET A 174 -4.57 0.17 17.19
N CYS A 175 -4.96 1.42 16.97
CA CYS A 175 -6.20 1.77 16.30
C CYS A 175 -5.86 2.39 14.94
N ASN A 176 -6.29 1.73 13.87
CA ASN A 176 -6.10 2.27 12.54
C ASN A 176 -7.32 3.11 12.13
N ILE A 177 -7.20 4.43 12.20
CA ILE A 177 -8.22 5.38 11.76
C ILE A 177 -8.09 5.50 10.25
N HIS A 178 -9.00 4.86 9.51
CA HIS A 178 -8.84 4.61 8.09
C HIS A 178 -9.96 5.23 7.26
N ALA A 179 -9.59 5.88 6.17
CA ALA A 179 -10.55 6.30 5.15
C ALA A 179 -11.41 5.13 4.66
N TYR A 180 -12.63 5.39 4.22
CA TYR A 180 -13.45 4.34 3.60
C TYR A 180 -12.83 3.84 2.31
N THR A 181 -13.12 2.59 1.97
CA THR A 181 -12.64 1.96 0.73
C THR A 181 -13.79 1.30 -0.01
N SER A 182 -13.58 0.90 -1.27
CA SER A 182 -14.62 0.32 -2.14
C SER A 182 -15.19 -1.02 -1.65
N ASP A 183 -14.62 -1.66 -0.63
CA ASP A 183 -15.23 -2.82 0.02
C ASP A 183 -16.39 -2.46 0.96
N GLN A 184 -16.51 -1.19 1.34
CA GLN A 184 -17.63 -0.71 2.16
C GLN A 184 -18.84 -0.33 1.29
N ARG A 185 -20.01 -0.24 1.91
CA ARG A 185 -21.25 0.13 1.23
C ARG A 185 -21.45 1.64 1.24
N ILE A 186 -21.88 2.20 0.11
CA ILE A 186 -22.23 3.63 -0.01
C ILE A 186 -23.49 3.90 0.83
N GLN A 187 -24.50 3.03 0.70
CA GLN A 187 -25.71 3.01 1.52
C GLN A 187 -25.82 1.66 2.22
N ASP A 188 -26.72 1.54 3.22
CA ASP A 188 -26.95 0.29 3.95
C ASP A 188 -27.29 -0.85 2.97
N ALA A 189 -26.42 -1.86 2.88
CA ALA A 189 -26.56 -2.99 1.98
C ALA A 189 -25.81 -4.22 2.52
N PRO A 190 -26.16 -5.44 2.07
CA PRO A 190 -25.56 -6.67 2.56
C PRO A 190 -24.01 -6.67 2.43
N HIS A 191 -23.35 -7.06 3.51
CA HIS A 191 -21.91 -7.28 3.60
C HIS A 191 -21.63 -8.39 4.62
N SER A 192 -20.53 -9.13 4.49
CA SER A 192 -20.12 -10.18 5.43
C SER A 192 -19.83 -9.64 6.83
N ASP A 193 -19.23 -8.45 6.94
CA ASP A 193 -19.12 -7.67 8.17
C ASP A 193 -20.36 -6.77 8.28
N LYS A 194 -21.18 -6.99 9.32
CA LYS A 194 -22.42 -6.23 9.56
C LYS A 194 -22.18 -4.73 9.79
N ARG A 195 -21.00 -4.33 10.29
CA ARG A 195 -20.63 -2.93 10.47
C ARG A 195 -20.28 -2.28 9.14
N ARG A 196 -19.54 -2.96 8.26
CA ARG A 196 -19.25 -2.49 6.89
C ARG A 196 -20.48 -2.50 5.96
N ALA A 197 -21.56 -3.15 6.37
CA ALA A 197 -22.86 -3.10 5.69
C ALA A 197 -23.53 -1.72 5.78
N ARG A 198 -23.07 -0.85 6.68
CA ARG A 198 -23.63 0.49 6.91
C ARG A 198 -22.95 1.53 6.01
N ALA A 199 -23.70 2.60 5.71
CA ALA A 199 -23.26 3.68 4.82
C ALA A 199 -21.93 4.31 5.25
N ALA A 200 -20.91 4.19 4.39
CA ALA A 200 -19.52 4.54 4.69
C ALA A 200 -19.28 6.03 4.93
N ALA A 201 -19.96 6.89 4.15
CA ALA A 201 -19.71 8.33 4.15
C ALA A 201 -20.38 9.10 5.32
N VAL A 202 -21.16 8.41 6.17
CA VAL A 202 -21.88 9.04 7.30
C VAL A 202 -21.65 8.34 8.64
N ASN A 203 -20.84 7.27 8.68
CA ASN A 203 -20.62 6.48 9.89
C ASN A 203 -19.13 6.30 10.19
N MET A 204 -18.76 6.34 11.47
CA MET A 204 -17.55 5.74 11.99
C MET A 204 -17.79 4.25 12.23
N ILE A 205 -16.99 3.40 11.60
CA ILE A 205 -17.23 1.95 11.53
C ILE A 205 -16.06 1.18 12.13
N PRO A 206 -16.17 0.69 13.40
CA PRO A 206 -15.18 -0.22 13.95
C PRO A 206 -15.20 -1.55 13.19
N THR A 207 -14.04 -2.05 12.81
CA THR A 207 -13.92 -3.32 12.08
C THR A 207 -12.57 -3.98 12.36
N SER A 208 -12.47 -5.26 12.06
CA SER A 208 -11.21 -5.98 12.20
C SER A 208 -10.16 -5.51 11.18
N THR A 209 -8.89 -5.65 11.55
CA THR A 209 -7.74 -5.49 10.66
C THR A 209 -6.71 -6.56 10.95
N GLY A 210 -6.07 -7.08 9.90
CA GLY A 210 -4.94 -7.99 10.03
C GLY A 210 -3.59 -7.29 10.14
N ALA A 211 -3.55 -5.94 10.07
CA ALA A 211 -2.31 -5.20 9.92
C ALA A 211 -1.36 -5.35 11.11
N ALA A 212 -1.87 -5.32 12.36
CA ALA A 212 -1.03 -5.52 13.55
C ALA A 212 -0.35 -6.89 13.56
N LYS A 213 -1.10 -7.93 13.18
CA LYS A 213 -0.54 -9.30 13.06
C LYS A 213 0.41 -9.44 11.86
N ALA A 214 0.12 -8.71 10.78
CA ALA A 214 0.96 -8.73 9.58
C ALA A 214 2.35 -8.09 9.79
N VAL A 215 2.49 -7.20 10.78
CA VAL A 215 3.82 -6.66 11.15
C VAL A 215 4.79 -7.79 11.54
N ALA A 216 4.32 -8.86 12.16
CA ALA A 216 5.15 -10.01 12.52
C ALA A 216 5.71 -10.78 11.30
N LEU A 217 5.17 -10.57 10.09
CA LEU A 217 5.73 -11.14 8.86
C LEU A 217 7.00 -10.42 8.42
N VAL A 218 7.13 -9.15 8.77
CA VAL A 218 8.26 -8.29 8.36
C VAL A 218 9.18 -7.92 9.53
N LEU A 219 8.68 -8.02 10.76
CA LEU A 219 9.41 -7.85 12.03
C LEU A 219 9.09 -9.04 12.94
N PRO A 220 9.71 -10.22 12.73
CA PRO A 220 9.35 -11.45 13.42
C PRO A 220 9.47 -11.40 14.96
N GLN A 221 10.35 -10.55 15.48
CA GLN A 221 10.53 -10.32 16.92
C GLN A 221 9.32 -9.67 17.59
N LEU A 222 8.41 -9.06 16.80
CA LEU A 222 7.14 -8.48 17.29
C LEU A 222 5.96 -9.47 17.25
N LYS A 223 6.23 -10.75 16.92
CA LYS A 223 5.17 -11.78 16.89
C LYS A 223 4.46 -11.91 18.23
N GLY A 224 3.14 -11.68 18.23
CA GLY A 224 2.29 -11.76 19.41
C GLY A 224 2.34 -10.54 20.34
N LYS A 225 3.18 -9.54 20.05
CA LYS A 225 3.30 -8.34 20.86
C LYS A 225 2.30 -7.23 20.47
N LEU A 226 1.85 -7.19 19.22
CA LEU A 226 0.95 -6.17 18.71
C LEU A 226 -0.40 -6.76 18.31
N ASP A 227 -1.49 -6.08 18.69
CA ASP A 227 -2.86 -6.37 18.23
C ASP A 227 -3.61 -5.04 17.99
N GLY A 228 -4.85 -5.08 17.53
CA GLY A 228 -5.64 -3.88 17.32
C GLY A 228 -6.82 -4.06 16.38
N TYR A 229 -7.46 -2.95 16.06
CA TYR A 229 -8.60 -2.88 15.15
C TYR A 229 -8.54 -1.64 14.28
N ALA A 230 -9.43 -1.55 13.29
CA ALA A 230 -9.59 -0.36 12.46
C ALA A 230 -10.89 0.38 12.79
N MET A 231 -10.82 1.71 12.73
CA MET A 231 -11.97 2.60 12.76
C MET A 231 -12.08 3.24 11.37
N ARG A 232 -13.03 2.80 10.54
CA ARG A 232 -13.31 3.45 9.27
C ARG A 232 -14.03 4.76 9.51
N VAL A 233 -13.59 5.83 8.84
CA VAL A 233 -14.12 7.19 9.01
C VAL A 233 -14.58 7.77 7.68
N PRO A 234 -15.49 8.78 7.68
CA PRO A 234 -16.06 9.37 6.46
C PRO A 234 -15.08 10.30 5.73
N THR A 235 -13.92 9.81 5.37
CA THR A 235 -12.93 10.50 4.52
C THR A 235 -12.65 9.68 3.29
N ILE A 236 -12.40 10.32 2.15
CA ILE A 236 -12.18 9.64 0.87
C ILE A 236 -10.79 8.99 0.80
N THR A 237 -9.78 9.65 1.36
CA THR A 237 -8.40 9.17 1.55
C THR A 237 -7.77 9.92 2.73
N GLY A 238 -6.59 9.52 3.17
CA GLY A 238 -5.95 10.05 4.36
C GLY A 238 -6.35 9.27 5.60
N SER A 239 -5.42 8.47 6.10
CA SER A 239 -5.57 7.55 7.23
C SER A 239 -4.51 7.83 8.28
N ALA A 240 -4.73 7.33 9.50
CA ALA A 240 -3.77 7.43 10.59
C ALA A 240 -3.66 6.12 11.36
N THR A 241 -2.45 5.75 11.73
CA THR A 241 -2.18 4.64 12.66
C THR A 241 -1.85 5.21 14.03
N ASP A 242 -2.77 5.06 14.96
CA ASP A 242 -2.60 5.38 16.37
C ASP A 242 -2.04 4.14 17.08
N LEU A 243 -0.78 4.21 17.51
CA LEU A 243 -0.07 3.11 18.13
C LEU A 243 0.25 3.43 19.59
N THR A 244 -0.23 2.60 20.50
CA THR A 244 0.11 2.64 21.93
C THR A 244 0.93 1.41 22.27
N VAL A 245 2.14 1.60 22.78
CA VAL A 245 3.07 0.50 23.15
C VAL A 245 3.64 0.66 24.53
N GLN A 246 3.92 -0.47 25.17
CA GLN A 246 4.77 -0.57 26.34
C GLN A 246 6.19 -0.90 25.86
N LEU A 247 7.14 -0.06 26.25
CA LEU A 247 8.55 -0.22 25.93
C LEU A 247 9.31 -0.89 27.07
N SER A 248 10.50 -1.41 26.77
CA SER A 248 11.34 -2.12 27.76
C SER A 248 11.99 -1.17 28.77
N ARG A 249 11.97 0.14 28.53
CA ARG A 249 12.47 1.17 29.46
C ARG A 249 11.60 2.42 29.43
N GLU A 250 11.71 3.24 30.45
CA GLU A 250 11.14 4.56 30.46
C GLU A 250 11.80 5.46 29.43
N VAL A 251 11.01 6.32 28.81
CA VAL A 251 11.42 7.25 27.74
C VAL A 251 10.66 8.56 27.85
N THR A 252 11.16 9.59 27.20
CA THR A 252 10.44 10.86 26.99
C THR A 252 9.91 10.99 25.58
N ALA A 253 8.96 11.89 25.35
CA ALA A 253 8.46 12.17 24.01
C ALA A 253 9.58 12.72 23.10
N GLU A 254 10.51 13.51 23.66
CA GLU A 254 11.65 14.07 22.96
C GLU A 254 12.62 12.98 22.47
N GLU A 255 12.89 11.96 23.29
CA GLU A 255 13.74 10.80 22.90
C GLU A 255 13.12 10.07 21.72
N ILE A 256 11.79 9.84 21.74
CA ILE A 256 11.07 9.16 20.67
C ILE A 256 11.10 10.00 19.39
N ASN A 257 10.76 11.29 19.50
CA ASN A 257 10.75 12.23 18.37
C ASN A 257 12.14 12.33 17.73
N ALA A 258 13.20 12.39 18.54
CA ALA A 258 14.59 12.40 18.05
C ALA A 258 14.93 11.12 17.27
N ALA A 259 14.55 9.95 17.78
CA ALA A 259 14.79 8.67 17.10
C ALA A 259 14.02 8.57 15.78
N MET A 260 12.76 9.02 15.74
CA MET A 260 11.94 9.04 14.52
C MET A 260 12.50 10.01 13.49
N LYS A 261 12.96 11.18 13.91
CA LYS A 261 13.60 12.18 13.05
C LYS A 261 14.91 11.64 12.45
N GLU A 262 15.77 11.06 13.27
CA GLU A 262 17.01 10.41 12.83
C GLU A 262 16.72 9.33 11.76
N ALA A 263 15.71 8.50 11.99
CA ALA A 263 15.33 7.46 11.04
C ALA A 263 14.77 8.04 9.72
N ALA A 264 13.93 9.07 9.79
CA ALA A 264 13.32 9.73 8.63
C ALA A 264 14.36 10.45 7.76
N GLU A 265 15.37 11.07 8.37
CA GLU A 265 16.46 11.76 7.68
C GLU A 265 17.55 10.79 7.18
N GLY A 266 17.60 9.59 7.76
CA GLY A 266 18.60 8.55 7.52
C GLY A 266 18.07 7.30 6.79
N PRO A 267 18.03 6.13 7.46
CA PRO A 267 17.77 4.84 6.79
C PRO A 267 16.35 4.71 6.23
N LEU A 268 15.39 5.48 6.72
CA LEU A 268 14.00 5.46 6.26
C LEU A 268 13.62 6.67 5.40
N LYS A 269 14.62 7.38 4.87
CA LYS A 269 14.39 8.54 4.00
C LYS A 269 13.54 8.16 2.79
N GLY A 270 12.45 8.94 2.56
CA GLY A 270 11.47 8.68 1.50
C GLY A 270 10.45 7.59 1.83
N ILE A 271 10.60 6.90 2.97
CA ILE A 271 9.64 5.92 3.51
C ILE A 271 8.89 6.52 4.71
N LEU A 272 9.64 7.01 5.69
CA LEU A 272 9.16 7.72 6.87
C LEU A 272 9.44 9.21 6.69
N MET A 273 8.41 10.04 6.87
CA MET A 273 8.53 11.49 7.03
C MET A 273 8.33 11.85 8.49
N TYR A 274 9.01 12.87 8.96
CA TYR A 274 8.83 13.45 10.30
C TYR A 274 8.24 14.85 10.17
N THR A 275 7.22 15.17 10.96
CA THR A 275 6.64 16.51 11.00
C THR A 275 6.38 16.99 12.41
N GLU A 276 6.52 18.30 12.63
CA GLU A 276 6.09 19.04 13.82
C GLU A 276 4.89 19.97 13.53
N ASP A 277 4.48 20.01 12.24
CA ASP A 277 3.33 20.81 11.83
C ASP A 277 2.01 20.17 12.30
N PRO A 278 1.02 20.97 12.72
CA PRO A 278 -0.28 20.48 13.18
C PRO A 278 -1.18 20.10 11.99
N ILE A 279 -0.80 19.01 11.30
CA ILE A 279 -1.47 18.53 10.09
C ILE A 279 -2.74 17.73 10.38
N VAL A 280 -3.62 17.66 9.38
CA VAL A 280 -4.84 16.86 9.38
C VAL A 280 -4.90 15.99 8.11
N SER A 281 -5.90 15.11 8.01
CA SER A 281 -5.99 14.12 6.93
C SER A 281 -6.01 14.70 5.51
N SER A 282 -6.48 15.94 5.31
CA SER A 282 -6.46 16.60 4.00
C SER A 282 -5.07 17.05 3.57
N ASP A 283 -4.16 17.30 4.53
CA ASP A 283 -2.81 17.80 4.24
C ASP A 283 -1.87 16.73 3.70
N ILE A 284 -2.23 15.45 3.92
CA ILE A 284 -1.43 14.31 3.49
C ILE A 284 -1.92 13.68 2.18
N VAL A 285 -2.96 14.25 1.56
CA VAL A 285 -3.49 13.73 0.28
C VAL A 285 -2.45 13.87 -0.82
N GLY A 286 -2.11 12.76 -1.45
CA GLY A 286 -1.10 12.69 -2.51
C GLY A 286 0.34 12.51 -2.00
N ASP A 287 0.57 12.51 -0.68
CA ASP A 287 1.89 12.27 -0.12
C ASP A 287 2.33 10.81 -0.40
N LYS A 288 3.58 10.66 -0.85
CA LYS A 288 4.15 9.38 -1.28
C LYS A 288 4.87 8.62 -0.16
N HIS A 289 4.99 9.16 1.06
CA HIS A 289 5.59 8.44 2.18
C HIS A 289 4.66 7.32 2.67
N SER A 290 5.24 6.24 3.16
CA SER A 290 4.50 5.15 3.79
C SER A 290 3.93 5.55 5.13
N CYS A 291 4.63 6.44 5.84
CA CYS A 291 4.27 6.96 7.14
C CYS A 291 4.79 8.39 7.30
N ILE A 292 3.93 9.28 7.78
CA ILE A 292 4.28 10.63 8.20
C ILE A 292 4.10 10.66 9.72
N PHE A 293 5.21 10.63 10.44
CA PHE A 293 5.22 10.62 11.90
C PHE A 293 4.89 12.01 12.43
N ASP A 294 3.85 12.10 13.25
CA ASP A 294 3.38 13.34 13.86
C ASP A 294 4.00 13.50 15.26
N ALA A 295 5.05 14.30 15.34
CA ALA A 295 5.76 14.55 16.59
C ALA A 295 4.94 15.36 17.61
N GLY A 296 3.99 16.17 17.12
CA GLY A 296 3.16 17.04 17.96
C GLY A 296 2.19 16.29 18.89
N VAL A 297 1.88 15.03 18.56
CA VAL A 297 0.98 14.20 19.37
C VAL A 297 1.66 13.03 20.07
N THR A 298 2.99 12.95 20.03
CA THR A 298 3.75 11.98 20.79
C THR A 298 3.55 12.15 22.28
N SER A 299 3.22 11.06 22.97
CA SER A 299 3.03 11.06 24.43
C SER A 299 3.77 9.91 25.07
N ALA A 300 4.44 10.18 26.20
CA ALA A 300 5.13 9.18 27.02
C ALA A 300 4.72 9.34 28.49
N LYS A 301 4.48 8.19 29.15
CA LYS A 301 4.20 8.13 30.58
C LYS A 301 4.95 6.92 31.16
N GLY A 302 6.15 7.16 31.65
CA GLY A 302 7.09 6.11 31.98
C GLY A 302 7.49 5.36 30.70
N ASN A 303 7.23 4.05 30.65
CA ASN A 303 7.46 3.22 29.48
C ASN A 303 6.22 3.02 28.59
N LEU A 304 5.07 3.61 28.95
CA LEU A 304 3.87 3.59 28.12
C LEU A 304 3.92 4.77 27.12
N VAL A 305 3.90 4.46 25.84
CA VAL A 305 4.11 5.43 24.76
C VAL A 305 2.96 5.40 23.78
N LYS A 306 2.57 6.58 23.28
CA LYS A 306 1.56 6.74 22.24
C LYS A 306 2.11 7.59 21.12
N VAL A 307 2.02 7.09 19.88
CA VAL A 307 2.50 7.76 18.66
C VAL A 307 1.46 7.68 17.55
N LEU A 308 1.54 8.61 16.62
CA LEU A 308 0.65 8.68 15.46
C LEU A 308 1.46 8.76 14.16
N GLY A 309 1.09 7.93 13.20
CA GLY A 309 1.59 8.01 11.84
C GLY A 309 0.44 8.24 10.86
N TRP A 310 0.49 9.34 10.11
CA TRP A 310 -0.39 9.62 9.00
C TRP A 310 0.08 8.93 7.72
N TYR A 311 -0.84 8.60 6.83
CA TYR A 311 -0.50 8.10 5.49
C TYR A 311 -1.65 8.28 4.52
N ASP A 312 -1.33 8.64 3.28
CA ASP A 312 -2.31 8.48 2.21
C ASP A 312 -2.37 6.99 1.85
N ASN A 313 -3.47 6.34 2.24
CA ASN A 313 -3.65 4.89 2.09
C ASN A 313 -3.68 4.43 0.63
N GLU A 314 -3.80 5.32 -0.33
CA GLU A 314 -3.76 5.05 -1.76
C GLU A 314 -2.45 5.55 -2.38
N ALA A 315 -2.08 6.84 -2.26
CA ALA A 315 -0.89 7.40 -2.89
C ALA A 315 0.41 6.86 -2.29
N GLY A 316 0.55 6.87 -0.96
CA GLY A 316 1.74 6.35 -0.27
C GLY A 316 1.92 4.86 -0.54
N TYR A 317 0.84 4.08 -0.46
CA TYR A 317 0.88 2.65 -0.75
C TYR A 317 1.25 2.35 -2.21
N SER A 318 0.65 3.06 -3.17
CA SER A 318 0.92 2.88 -4.60
C SER A 318 2.34 3.30 -4.99
N ALA A 319 2.90 4.31 -4.30
CA ALA A 319 4.30 4.67 -4.47
C ALA A 319 5.24 3.57 -3.97
N ARG A 320 4.96 2.96 -2.81
CA ARG A 320 5.73 1.80 -2.32
C ARG A 320 5.62 0.60 -3.24
N LEU A 321 4.42 0.33 -3.77
CA LEU A 321 4.22 -0.74 -4.74
C LEU A 321 5.04 -0.50 -6.02
N ALA A 322 5.05 0.71 -6.55
CA ALA A 322 5.87 1.07 -7.70
C ALA A 322 7.38 0.90 -7.42
N ASN A 323 7.86 1.34 -6.25
CA ASN A 323 9.26 1.15 -5.88
C ASN A 323 9.63 -0.34 -5.70
N LEU A 324 8.73 -1.18 -5.19
CA LEU A 324 8.97 -2.62 -5.10
C LEU A 324 9.03 -3.26 -6.50
N VAL A 325 8.17 -2.81 -7.44
CA VAL A 325 8.23 -3.24 -8.85
C VAL A 325 9.57 -2.87 -9.47
N GLU A 326 10.03 -1.62 -9.31
CA GLU A 326 11.33 -1.16 -9.82
C GLU A 326 12.53 -1.91 -9.23
N ARG A 327 12.41 -2.40 -7.99
CA ARG A 327 13.46 -3.18 -7.34
C ARG A 327 13.52 -4.63 -7.83
N LEU A 328 12.40 -5.14 -8.33
CA LEU A 328 12.29 -6.49 -8.90
C LEU A 328 12.59 -6.52 -10.41
N ALA A 329 12.53 -5.36 -11.05
CA ALA A 329 12.85 -5.16 -12.46
C ALA A 329 14.38 -5.20 -12.68
#